data_31982d9231899030d387cd1ff7be2168
#
_entry.id   31982d9231899030d387cd1ff7be2168
#
_cell.length_a   1.000
_cell.length_b   1.000
_cell.length_c   1.000
_cell.angle_alpha   90.00
_cell.angle_beta   90.00
_cell.angle_gamma   90.00
#
_symmetry.space_group_name_H-M   'P 1'
#
loop_
_entity.id
_entity.type
_entity.pdbx_description
1 polymer ?
#
loop_
_entity_poly.entity_id
_entity_poly.type
_entity_poly.pdbx_seq_one_letter_code
_entity_poly.pdbx_strand_id
1 'polypeptide(L)'
;FPALNKFYINDQKKSYLINNKKIVLKTSKENNLKKCKVISHFNEWIFLKKYNYKIKKIMSSVSYFGAATFDSLNFCLLAEGKVDAVIETNLKPFDIVPLIPIIEKAGGIVTTWNNRPASQGGNILAASNKKIHNKIIKILKSSG
;
A
#
# COMPACT_ATOMS: atom_id res chain seq x y z
N PHE A 1 7.70 -12.06 -9.60
CA PHE A 1 9.10 -11.67 -9.26
C PHE A 1 10.05 -12.86 -9.48
N PRO A 2 10.43 -13.18 -10.73
CA PRO A 2 11.26 -14.37 -11.01
C PRO A 2 12.61 -14.35 -10.30
N ALA A 3 13.27 -13.19 -10.26
CA ALA A 3 14.58 -13.05 -9.60
C ALA A 3 14.54 -13.36 -8.08
N LEU A 4 13.38 -13.26 -7.45
CA LEU A 4 13.16 -13.56 -6.05
C LEU A 4 12.52 -14.94 -5.84
N ASN A 5 12.26 -15.68 -6.91
CA ASN A 5 11.49 -16.93 -6.90
C ASN A 5 10.18 -16.80 -6.12
N LYS A 6 9.46 -15.67 -6.34
CA LYS A 6 8.20 -15.36 -5.67
C LYS A 6 7.08 -15.17 -6.68
N PHE A 7 5.95 -15.83 -6.41
CA PHE A 7 4.70 -15.67 -7.14
C PHE A 7 3.60 -15.29 -6.17
N TYR A 8 2.85 -14.23 -6.50
CA TYR A 8 1.69 -13.82 -5.73
C TYR A 8 0.45 -14.14 -6.54
N ILE A 9 -0.42 -14.93 -5.99
CA ILE A 9 -1.64 -15.41 -6.63
C ILE A 9 -2.83 -15.27 -5.68
N ASN A 10 -4.03 -15.29 -6.22
CA ASN A 10 -5.26 -15.37 -5.43
C ASN A 10 -6.25 -16.37 -6.04
N ASP A 11 -7.05 -16.99 -5.20
CA ASP A 11 -8.28 -17.67 -5.56
C ASP A 11 -9.51 -16.79 -5.20
N GLN A 12 -10.68 -17.38 -5.16
CA GLN A 12 -11.91 -16.64 -4.83
C GLN A 12 -11.92 -16.09 -3.39
N LYS A 13 -11.19 -16.72 -2.45
CA LYS A 13 -11.28 -16.43 -1.01
C LYS A 13 -10.00 -15.87 -0.41
N LYS A 14 -8.83 -16.26 -0.91
CA LYS A 14 -7.53 -15.97 -0.28
C LYS A 14 -6.49 -15.59 -1.30
N SER A 15 -5.46 -14.91 -0.82
CA SER A 15 -4.22 -14.65 -1.56
C SER A 15 -3.07 -15.45 -0.97
N TYR A 16 -2.10 -15.78 -1.81
CA TYR A 16 -0.97 -16.65 -1.46
C TYR A 16 0.32 -16.11 -2.04
N LEU A 17 1.39 -16.30 -1.27
CA LEU A 17 2.77 -16.29 -1.76
C LEU A 17 3.20 -17.73 -2.05
N ILE A 18 3.71 -17.96 -3.24
CA ILE A 18 4.39 -19.19 -3.63
C ILE A 18 5.88 -18.91 -3.69
N ASN A 19 6.63 -19.53 -2.81
CA ASN A 19 8.09 -19.54 -2.77
C ASN A 19 8.52 -20.86 -2.11
N ASN A 20 8.81 -21.90 -2.90
CA ASN A 20 9.03 -23.29 -2.44
C ASN A 20 7.88 -23.87 -1.57
N LYS A 21 7.09 -23.02 -0.97
CA LYS A 21 5.89 -23.35 -0.18
C LYS A 21 4.74 -22.42 -0.56
N LYS A 22 3.51 -22.90 -0.36
CA LYS A 22 2.29 -22.08 -0.50
C LYS A 22 1.94 -21.46 0.85
N ILE A 23 2.03 -20.14 0.97
CA ILE A 23 1.80 -19.39 2.20
C ILE A 23 0.56 -18.50 2.00
N VAL A 24 -0.41 -18.60 2.90
CA VAL A 24 -1.59 -17.71 2.90
C VAL A 24 -1.13 -16.31 3.32
N LEU A 25 -1.42 -15.32 2.49
CA LEU A 25 -1.13 -13.93 2.79
C LEU A 25 -2.13 -13.36 3.80
N LYS A 26 -1.61 -12.58 4.73
CA LYS A 26 -2.41 -11.82 5.71
C LYS A 26 -1.74 -10.48 5.97
N THR A 27 -2.49 -9.41 5.82
CA THR A 27 -2.04 -8.06 6.18
C THR A 27 -1.83 -7.91 7.68
N SER A 28 -1.05 -6.91 8.07
CA SER A 28 -0.80 -6.57 9.47
C SER A 28 -2.11 -6.22 10.21
N LYS A 29 -2.16 -6.53 11.50
CA LYS A 29 -3.26 -6.17 12.41
C LYS A 29 -2.97 -4.91 13.23
N GLU A 30 -1.88 -4.19 12.95
CA GLU A 30 -1.56 -2.95 13.66
C GLU A 30 -2.66 -1.89 13.42
N ASN A 31 -3.13 -1.29 14.50
CA ASN A 31 -4.22 -0.30 14.49
C ASN A 31 -3.76 1.08 14.99
N ASN A 32 -2.55 1.18 15.52
CA ASN A 32 -1.96 2.42 15.97
C ASN A 32 -1.06 3.03 14.90
N LEU A 33 -1.48 4.15 14.32
CA LEU A 33 -0.73 4.81 13.27
C LEU A 33 0.72 5.11 13.67
N LYS A 34 0.96 5.48 14.94
CA LYS A 34 2.31 5.75 15.46
C LYS A 34 3.25 4.53 15.44
N LYS A 35 2.72 3.32 15.31
CA LYS A 35 3.50 2.09 15.21
C LYS A 35 3.60 1.56 13.78
N CYS A 36 2.89 2.18 12.84
CA CYS A 36 2.83 1.74 11.46
C CYS A 36 4.13 1.99 10.71
N LYS A 37 4.42 1.07 9.79
CA LYS A 37 5.45 1.19 8.77
C LYS A 37 4.76 1.53 7.45
N VAL A 38 5.10 2.68 6.90
CA VAL A 38 4.56 3.16 5.62
C VAL A 38 5.67 3.23 4.59
N ILE A 39 5.40 2.79 3.40
CA ILE A 39 6.35 2.87 2.28
C ILE A 39 5.72 3.53 1.07
N SER A 40 6.57 4.11 0.23
CA SER A 40 6.22 4.77 -1.00
C SER A 40 7.33 4.60 -2.03
N HIS A 41 7.00 4.73 -3.30
CA HIS A 41 8.01 4.89 -4.33
C HIS A 41 8.37 6.38 -4.41
N PHE A 42 9.64 6.70 -4.16
CA PHE A 42 10.10 8.08 -4.21
C PHE A 42 10.33 8.52 -5.67
N ASN A 43 9.39 9.25 -6.20
CA ASN A 43 9.71 10.24 -7.21
C ASN A 43 9.82 11.61 -6.50
N GLU A 44 11.00 11.91 -5.95
CA GLU A 44 11.24 12.97 -4.97
C GLU A 44 10.65 14.33 -5.37
N TRP A 45 10.71 14.68 -6.65
CA TRP A 45 10.30 15.99 -7.13
C TRP A 45 8.80 16.23 -7.17
N ILE A 46 8.02 15.24 -7.65
CA ILE A 46 6.56 15.36 -7.76
C ILE A 46 5.91 15.21 -6.38
N PHE A 47 6.46 14.30 -5.59
CA PHE A 47 5.92 13.95 -4.29
C PHE A 47 6.13 15.06 -3.25
N LEU A 48 7.34 15.61 -3.16
CA LEU A 48 7.68 16.64 -2.20
C LEU A 48 7.06 17.99 -2.53
N LYS A 49 7.01 18.40 -3.79
CA LYS A 49 6.54 19.74 -4.16
C LYS A 49 5.02 19.89 -4.07
N LYS A 50 4.26 18.94 -4.62
CA LYS A 50 2.80 19.03 -4.71
C LYS A 50 2.08 18.54 -3.44
N TYR A 51 2.64 17.55 -2.75
CA TYR A 51 2.00 16.87 -1.63
C TYR A 51 2.78 16.99 -0.31
N ASN A 52 3.78 17.86 -0.28
CA ASN A 52 4.76 18.00 0.78
C ASN A 52 4.14 18.04 2.19
N TYR A 53 3.12 18.88 2.40
CA TYR A 53 2.47 19.01 3.70
C TYR A 53 1.82 17.69 4.16
N LYS A 54 1.04 17.05 3.28
CA LYS A 54 0.33 15.80 3.59
C LYS A 54 1.31 14.67 3.89
N ILE A 55 2.34 14.54 3.10
CA ILE A 55 3.36 13.51 3.26
C ILE A 55 4.19 13.74 4.51
N LYS A 56 4.64 14.96 4.77
CA LYS A 56 5.32 15.31 6.03
C LYS A 56 4.46 14.97 7.26
N LYS A 57 3.16 15.24 7.18
CA LYS A 57 2.23 14.91 8.26
C LYS A 57 2.09 13.38 8.45
N ILE A 58 2.07 12.60 7.38
CA ILE A 58 2.10 11.13 7.49
C ILE A 58 3.44 10.68 8.07
N MET A 59 4.57 11.16 7.55
CA MET A 59 5.91 10.82 8.04
C MET A 59 6.06 11.06 9.54
N SER A 60 5.55 12.18 10.05
CA SER A 60 5.60 12.51 11.49
C SER A 60 4.60 11.71 12.33
N SER A 61 3.65 11.02 11.72
CA SER A 61 2.57 10.28 12.39
C SER A 61 2.82 8.78 12.51
N VAL A 62 3.88 8.27 11.87
CA VAL A 62 4.17 6.83 11.77
C VAL A 62 5.52 6.49 12.39
N SER A 63 5.77 5.22 12.69
CA SER A 63 7.06 4.79 13.24
C SER A 63 8.16 4.71 12.19
N TYR A 64 7.78 4.44 10.94
CA TYR A 64 8.70 4.34 9.82
C TYR A 64 8.02 4.82 8.55
N PHE A 65 8.70 5.68 7.82
CA PHE A 65 8.33 6.05 6.46
C PHE A 65 9.56 5.89 5.57
N GLY A 66 9.47 5.01 4.59
CA GLY A 66 10.60 4.66 3.74
C GLY A 66 10.26 4.65 2.26
N ALA A 67 11.31 4.62 1.46
CA ALA A 67 11.23 4.39 0.04
C ALA A 67 11.56 2.93 -0.27
N ALA A 68 10.85 2.36 -1.23
CA ALA A 68 11.24 1.12 -1.86
C ALA A 68 11.25 1.31 -3.37
N THR A 69 12.09 0.54 -4.04
CA THR A 69 12.45 0.78 -5.45
C THR A 69 11.51 0.14 -6.46
N PHE A 70 10.55 -0.67 -6.01
CA PHE A 70 9.67 -1.44 -6.92
C PHE A 70 8.20 -1.31 -6.50
N ASP A 71 7.41 -0.61 -7.28
CA ASP A 71 6.00 -0.32 -7.01
C ASP A 71 5.18 -1.58 -6.67
N SER A 72 5.21 -2.58 -7.53
CA SER A 72 4.46 -3.84 -7.33
C SER A 72 4.92 -4.60 -6.09
N LEU A 73 6.21 -4.57 -5.76
CA LEU A 73 6.75 -5.24 -4.57
C LEU A 73 6.26 -4.58 -3.29
N ASN A 74 6.09 -3.27 -3.27
CA ASN A 74 5.57 -2.54 -2.13
C ASN A 74 4.19 -3.07 -1.72
N PHE A 75 3.29 -3.24 -2.69
CA PHE A 75 1.95 -3.77 -2.46
C PHE A 75 1.97 -5.25 -2.04
N CYS A 76 2.92 -6.03 -2.55
CA CYS A 76 3.13 -7.40 -2.10
C CYS A 76 3.61 -7.49 -0.65
N LEU A 77 4.52 -6.59 -0.22
CA LEU A 77 4.98 -6.50 1.17
C LEU A 77 3.82 -6.14 2.13
N LEU A 78 2.89 -5.30 1.67
CA LEU A 78 1.66 -5.03 2.42
C LEU A 78 0.80 -6.28 2.58
N ALA A 79 0.59 -7.03 1.52
CA ALA A 79 -0.18 -8.27 1.55
C ALA A 79 0.49 -9.36 2.42
N GLU A 80 1.84 -9.35 2.51
CA GLU A 80 2.61 -10.21 3.43
C GLU A 80 2.54 -9.74 4.90
N GLY A 81 1.95 -8.56 5.19
CA GLY A 81 1.91 -7.99 6.55
C GLY A 81 3.23 -7.39 7.03
N LYS A 82 4.20 -7.16 6.15
CA LYS A 82 5.52 -6.60 6.47
C LYS A 82 5.53 -5.09 6.62
N VAL A 83 4.58 -4.43 5.97
CA VAL A 83 4.30 -2.99 6.10
C VAL A 83 2.80 -2.78 6.30
N ASP A 84 2.42 -1.61 6.80
CA ASP A 84 1.06 -1.31 7.20
C ASP A 84 0.31 -0.43 6.21
N ALA A 85 1.03 0.33 5.40
CA ALA A 85 0.46 1.07 4.28
C ALA A 85 1.49 1.33 3.17
N VAL A 86 0.95 1.51 1.97
CA VAL A 86 1.67 1.92 0.75
C VAL A 86 0.97 3.14 0.18
N ILE A 87 1.73 4.18 -0.13
CA ILE A 87 1.23 5.43 -0.71
C ILE A 87 1.98 5.65 -2.01
N GLU A 88 1.23 5.69 -3.11
CA GLU A 88 1.80 5.88 -4.44
C GLU A 88 1.09 6.99 -5.20
N THR A 89 1.78 7.60 -6.15
CA THR A 89 1.23 8.64 -7.00
C THR A 89 1.30 8.27 -8.46
N ASN A 90 0.29 8.70 -9.22
CA ASN A 90 0.28 8.63 -10.68
C ASN A 90 0.42 7.20 -11.25
N LEU A 91 -0.09 6.19 -10.55
CA LEU A 91 -0.13 4.81 -11.05
C LEU A 91 -1.09 4.70 -12.24
N LYS A 92 -0.73 3.85 -13.18
CA LYS A 92 -1.61 3.44 -14.28
C LYS A 92 -2.48 2.25 -13.85
N PRO A 93 -3.61 2.00 -14.52
CA PRO A 93 -4.46 0.85 -14.19
C PRO A 93 -3.70 -0.47 -14.15
N PHE A 94 -2.78 -0.71 -15.09
CA PHE A 94 -2.00 -1.96 -15.15
C PHE A 94 -0.99 -2.12 -14.02
N ASP A 95 -0.63 -1.03 -13.31
CA ASP A 95 0.27 -1.10 -12.15
C ASP A 95 -0.47 -1.59 -10.91
N ILE A 96 -1.77 -1.31 -10.78
CA ILE A 96 -2.51 -1.56 -9.54
C ILE A 96 -3.61 -2.62 -9.67
N VAL A 97 -4.30 -2.72 -10.80
CA VAL A 97 -5.44 -3.64 -10.96
C VAL A 97 -5.09 -5.09 -10.63
N PRO A 98 -3.96 -5.66 -11.06
CA PRO A 98 -3.60 -7.03 -10.69
C PRO A 98 -3.35 -7.23 -9.20
N LEU A 99 -3.00 -6.16 -8.48
CA LEU A 99 -2.62 -6.20 -7.07
C LEU A 99 -3.81 -5.99 -6.12
N ILE A 100 -4.88 -5.34 -6.58
CA ILE A 100 -6.09 -5.11 -5.77
C ILE A 100 -6.60 -6.41 -5.14
N PRO A 101 -6.92 -7.48 -5.90
CA PRO A 101 -7.44 -8.70 -5.31
C PRO A 101 -6.42 -9.42 -4.41
N ILE A 102 -5.11 -9.27 -4.67
CA ILE A 102 -4.07 -9.83 -3.80
C ILE A 102 -4.13 -9.19 -2.41
N ILE A 103 -4.22 -7.87 -2.36
CA ILE A 103 -4.25 -7.10 -1.12
C ILE A 103 -5.58 -7.31 -0.37
N GLU A 104 -6.72 -7.19 -1.07
CA GLU A 104 -8.04 -7.27 -0.44
C GLU A 104 -8.31 -8.66 0.15
N LYS A 105 -7.93 -9.72 -0.55
CA LYS A 105 -8.07 -11.09 -0.03
C LYS A 105 -7.05 -11.45 1.05
N ALA A 106 -5.98 -10.66 1.19
CA ALA A 106 -5.09 -10.74 2.34
C ALA A 106 -5.62 -9.96 3.56
N GLY A 107 -6.71 -9.18 3.42
CA GLY A 107 -7.37 -8.41 4.48
C GLY A 107 -7.12 -6.89 4.41
N GLY A 108 -6.44 -6.41 3.38
CA GLY A 108 -6.16 -4.99 3.16
C GLY A 108 -7.27 -4.25 2.42
N ILE A 109 -7.08 -2.96 2.23
CA ILE A 109 -7.97 -2.05 1.51
C ILE A 109 -7.14 -1.23 0.54
N VAL A 110 -7.64 -1.09 -0.69
CA VAL A 110 -7.02 -0.27 -1.75
C VAL A 110 -8.01 0.76 -2.27
N THR A 111 -7.64 2.02 -2.23
CA THR A 111 -8.44 3.12 -2.79
C THR A 111 -7.54 4.18 -3.40
N THR A 112 -8.15 5.09 -4.14
CA THR A 112 -7.49 6.37 -4.43
C THR A 112 -7.41 7.25 -3.17
N TRP A 113 -6.58 8.30 -3.18
CA TRP A 113 -6.49 9.28 -2.09
C TRP A 113 -7.82 10.01 -1.81
N ASN A 114 -8.73 9.98 -2.79
CA ASN A 114 -10.09 10.52 -2.63
C ASN A 114 -11.09 9.49 -2.09
N ASN A 115 -10.61 8.31 -1.67
CA ASN A 115 -11.42 7.20 -1.17
C ASN A 115 -12.42 6.67 -2.22
N ARG A 116 -11.97 6.54 -3.46
CA ARG A 116 -12.71 5.95 -4.58
C ARG A 116 -12.05 4.66 -5.03
N PRO A 117 -12.74 3.81 -5.82
CA PRO A 117 -12.14 2.61 -6.39
C PRO A 117 -10.83 2.90 -7.11
N ALA A 118 -9.84 2.02 -6.96
CA ALA A 118 -8.48 2.20 -7.49
C ALA A 118 -8.29 1.67 -8.92
N SER A 119 -9.31 1.08 -9.54
CA SER A 119 -9.22 0.39 -10.84
C SER A 119 -8.80 1.27 -12.01
N GLN A 120 -8.96 2.58 -11.89
CA GLN A 120 -8.51 3.54 -12.90
C GLN A 120 -7.09 4.07 -12.65
N GLY A 121 -6.40 3.56 -11.63
CA GLY A 121 -5.10 4.09 -11.22
C GLY A 121 -5.20 5.44 -10.53
N GLY A 122 -4.16 6.25 -10.64
CA GLY A 122 -4.05 7.58 -10.01
C GLY A 122 -3.21 7.57 -8.73
N ASN A 123 -3.54 8.43 -7.80
CA ASN A 123 -2.88 8.46 -6.48
C ASN A 123 -3.54 7.42 -5.57
N ILE A 124 -2.79 6.40 -5.19
CA ILE A 124 -3.29 5.20 -4.51
C ILE A 124 -2.82 5.17 -3.05
N LEU A 125 -3.74 4.76 -2.19
CA LEU A 125 -3.46 4.30 -0.84
C LEU A 125 -3.90 2.84 -0.72
N ALA A 126 -2.97 1.98 -0.31
CA ALA A 126 -3.27 0.65 0.17
C ALA A 126 -2.91 0.56 1.65
N ALA A 127 -3.76 -0.03 2.46
CA ALA A 127 -3.54 -0.16 3.91
C ALA A 127 -3.91 -1.55 4.41
N SER A 128 -3.26 -1.96 5.49
CA SER A 128 -3.42 -3.28 6.10
C SER A 128 -4.83 -3.56 6.62
N ASN A 129 -5.57 -2.50 7.01
CA ASN A 129 -6.93 -2.60 7.53
C ASN A 129 -7.65 -1.24 7.46
N LYS A 130 -8.97 -1.28 7.70
CA LYS A 130 -9.84 -0.10 7.63
C LYS A 130 -9.48 1.01 8.62
N LYS A 131 -8.97 0.67 9.80
CA LYS A 131 -8.61 1.69 10.81
C LYS A 131 -7.41 2.53 10.36
N ILE A 132 -6.36 1.89 9.85
CA ILE A 132 -5.18 2.58 9.33
C ILE A 132 -5.53 3.33 8.05
N HIS A 133 -6.28 2.71 7.14
CA HIS A 133 -6.76 3.36 5.93
C HIS A 133 -7.49 4.68 6.25
N ASN A 134 -8.47 4.66 7.14
CA ASN A 134 -9.25 5.84 7.50
C ASN A 134 -8.40 6.96 8.12
N LYS A 135 -7.40 6.61 8.94
CA LYS A 135 -6.48 7.60 9.54
C LYS A 135 -5.62 8.29 8.47
N ILE A 136 -5.09 7.53 7.52
CA ILE A 136 -4.25 8.08 6.45
C ILE A 136 -5.10 8.89 5.46
N ILE A 137 -6.28 8.39 5.07
CA ILE A 137 -7.21 9.11 4.18
C ILE A 137 -7.58 10.49 4.75
N LYS A 138 -7.79 10.61 6.06
CA LYS A 138 -8.04 11.91 6.70
C LYS A 138 -6.91 12.90 6.45
N ILE A 139 -5.66 12.44 6.53
CA ILE A 139 -4.50 13.30 6.25
C ILE A 139 -4.43 13.67 4.77
N LEU A 140 -4.62 12.69 3.89
CA LEU A 140 -4.56 12.89 2.43
C LEU A 140 -5.66 13.83 1.90
N LYS A 141 -6.84 13.82 2.53
CA LYS A 141 -7.97 14.71 2.18
C LYS A 141 -7.92 16.08 2.85
N SER A 142 -7.13 16.26 3.92
CA SER A 142 -7.08 17.54 4.60
C SER A 142 -6.58 18.64 3.64
N SER A 143 -7.27 19.78 3.67
CA SER A 143 -6.76 21.00 3.07
C SER A 143 -5.47 21.39 3.82
N GLY A 144 -4.40 21.54 3.08
CA GLY A 144 -3.13 22.00 3.66
C GLY A 144 -3.19 23.47 3.98
#